data_22b37158a8409f72eaefb9b642a7019f
#
_entry.id   22b37158a8409f72eaefb9b642a7019f
#
_cell.length_a   1.000
_cell.length_b   1.000
_cell.length_c   1.000
_cell.angle_alpha   90.00
_cell.angle_beta   90.00
_cell.angle_gamma   90.00
#
_symmetry.space_group_name_H-M   'P 1'
#
loop_
_entity.id
_entity.type
_entity.pdbx_description
1 polymer ?
#
loop_
_entity_poly.entity_id
_entity_poly.type
_entity_poly.pdbx_seq_one_letter_code
_entity_poly.pdbx_strand_id
1 'polypeptide(L)'
;YSALSLMTLIATRQIRATGIVTGECSSAAIWPFAACCCRQVTPFSVMLFHRMKWQSEEQVGLREASEWARHFAQLEEEMDALLTRFFGSAIDQVEQWIQESRYISGPELVAAGLAELIELTPVELDQESAAERGPGTLKTVHVA
;
A
#
# COMPACT_ATOMS: atom_id res chain seq x y z
N TYR A 1 -14.09 1.20 2.55
CA TYR A 1 -14.47 -0.18 2.17
C TYR A 1 -13.85 -0.68 0.86
N SER A 2 -13.50 0.17 -0.11
CA SER A 2 -12.92 -0.25 -1.40
C SER A 2 -11.62 -1.06 -1.26
N ALA A 3 -10.74 -0.65 -0.36
CA ALA A 3 -9.49 -1.38 -0.08
C ALA A 3 -9.76 -2.77 0.50
N LEU A 4 -10.74 -2.91 1.39
CA LEU A 4 -11.19 -4.19 1.94
C LEU A 4 -11.73 -5.11 0.84
N SER A 5 -12.55 -4.56 -0.06
CA SER A 5 -13.12 -5.33 -1.18
C SER A 5 -12.01 -5.85 -2.09
N LEU A 6 -11.02 -5.01 -2.41
CA LEU A 6 -9.87 -5.40 -3.24
C LEU A 6 -9.02 -6.47 -2.56
N MET A 7 -8.68 -6.27 -1.28
CA MET A 7 -7.94 -7.27 -0.48
C MET A 7 -8.69 -8.60 -0.45
N THR A 8 -9.99 -8.57 -0.17
CA THR A 8 -10.84 -9.77 -0.11
C THR A 8 -10.87 -10.48 -1.47
N LEU A 9 -10.97 -9.74 -2.57
CA LEU A 9 -10.95 -10.30 -3.92
C LEU A 9 -9.62 -11.03 -4.19
N ILE A 10 -8.49 -10.40 -3.89
CA ILE A 10 -7.15 -11.00 -4.06
C ILE A 10 -7.05 -12.29 -3.24
N ALA A 11 -7.41 -12.23 -1.97
CA ALA A 11 -7.26 -13.35 -1.04
C ALA A 11 -8.23 -14.51 -1.33
N THR A 12 -9.52 -14.23 -1.59
CA THR A 12 -10.54 -15.27 -1.81
C THR A 12 -10.44 -15.94 -3.18
N ARG A 13 -10.02 -15.20 -4.20
CA ARG A 13 -9.80 -15.74 -5.55
C ARG A 13 -8.42 -16.31 -5.74
N GLN A 14 -7.55 -16.25 -4.72
CA GLN A 14 -6.16 -16.70 -4.77
C GLN A 14 -5.40 -16.12 -5.98
N ILE A 15 -5.64 -14.83 -6.24
CA ILE A 15 -5.00 -14.12 -7.35
C ILE A 15 -3.52 -13.96 -7.04
N ARG A 16 -2.66 -14.41 -7.94
CA ARG A 16 -1.21 -14.15 -7.85
C ARG A 16 -0.93 -12.70 -8.25
N ALA A 17 -1.22 -11.78 -7.32
CA ALA A 17 -1.01 -10.36 -7.52
C ALA A 17 0.39 -9.93 -7.10
N THR A 18 1.01 -9.04 -7.88
CA THR A 18 2.21 -8.28 -7.49
C THR A 18 1.78 -6.88 -7.12
N GLY A 19 2.05 -6.46 -5.89
CA GLY A 19 1.85 -5.10 -5.42
C GLY A 19 3.14 -4.30 -5.61
N ILE A 20 3.08 -3.21 -6.37
CA ILE A 20 4.22 -2.33 -6.61
C ILE A 20 3.89 -0.94 -6.08
N VAL A 21 4.69 -0.45 -5.14
CA VAL A 21 4.59 0.92 -4.64
C VAL A 21 5.71 1.76 -5.23
N THR A 22 5.34 2.77 -6.02
CA THR A 22 6.29 3.69 -6.66
C THR A 22 6.31 5.08 -6.01
N GLY A 23 5.34 5.37 -5.18
CA GLY A 23 5.19 6.60 -4.43
C GLY A 23 4.62 6.31 -3.05
N GLU A 24 3.36 6.67 -2.80
CA GLU A 24 2.72 6.47 -1.51
C GLU A 24 1.70 5.32 -1.53
N CYS A 25 1.73 4.50 -0.47
CA CYS A 25 0.73 3.47 -0.18
C CYS A 25 0.40 3.51 1.31
N SER A 26 -0.55 4.35 1.68
CA SER A 26 -0.84 4.67 3.08
C SER A 26 -2.19 4.16 3.55
N SER A 27 -2.30 3.94 4.88
CA SER A 27 -3.58 3.64 5.54
C SER A 27 -4.26 2.40 4.94
N ALA A 28 -5.50 2.54 4.49
CA ALA A 28 -6.28 1.44 3.91
C ALA A 28 -5.65 0.79 2.67
N ALA A 29 -4.78 1.48 1.93
CA ALA A 29 -4.08 0.92 0.78
C ALA A 29 -3.07 -0.18 1.15
N ILE A 30 -2.63 -0.22 2.40
CA ILE A 30 -1.70 -1.23 2.91
C ILE A 30 -2.32 -2.64 2.86
N TRP A 31 -3.62 -2.78 3.08
CA TRP A 31 -4.28 -4.09 3.12
C TRP A 31 -4.26 -4.84 1.79
N PRO A 32 -4.68 -4.27 0.64
CA PRO A 32 -4.53 -4.95 -0.63
C PRO A 32 -3.05 -5.20 -1.01
N PHE A 33 -2.13 -4.30 -0.65
CA PHE A 33 -0.71 -4.53 -0.82
C PHE A 33 -0.22 -5.73 0.00
N ALA A 34 -0.60 -5.83 1.27
CA ALA A 34 -0.26 -6.95 2.14
C ALA A 34 -0.78 -8.30 1.60
N ALA A 35 -1.97 -8.32 0.98
CA ALA A 35 -2.56 -9.51 0.38
C ALA A 35 -1.87 -9.97 -0.91
N CYS A 36 -1.01 -9.18 -1.51
CA CYS A 36 -0.25 -9.57 -2.70
C CYS A 36 0.80 -10.64 -2.36
N CYS A 37 0.98 -11.61 -3.25
CA CYS A 37 1.98 -12.67 -3.08
C CYS A 37 3.41 -12.19 -3.35
N CYS A 38 3.57 -11.14 -4.13
CA CYS A 38 4.82 -10.45 -4.36
C CYS A 38 4.62 -8.96 -4.04
N ARG A 39 5.51 -8.38 -3.26
CA ARG A 39 5.44 -6.98 -2.82
C ARG A 39 6.75 -6.30 -3.16
N GLN A 40 6.65 -5.21 -3.91
CA GLN A 40 7.80 -4.47 -4.40
C GLN A 40 7.67 -2.99 -4.09
N VAL A 41 8.79 -2.35 -3.76
CA VAL A 41 8.86 -0.93 -3.42
C VAL A 41 10.08 -0.29 -4.09
N THR A 42 10.00 1.01 -4.36
CA THR A 42 11.15 1.81 -4.79
C THR A 42 11.88 2.42 -3.59
N PRO A 43 13.11 2.94 -3.75
CA PRO A 43 13.81 3.66 -2.69
C PRO A 43 13.03 4.86 -2.13
N PHE A 44 12.14 5.44 -2.95
CA PHE A 44 11.35 6.63 -2.60
C PHE A 44 9.90 6.31 -2.21
N SER A 45 9.55 5.04 -2.12
CA SER A 45 8.23 4.62 -1.64
C SER A 45 8.05 4.98 -0.17
N VAL A 46 6.82 5.39 0.18
CA VAL A 46 6.44 5.76 1.55
C VAL A 46 5.12 5.07 1.90
N MET A 47 5.03 4.53 3.10
CA MET A 47 3.81 3.93 3.63
C MET A 47 3.52 4.48 5.03
N LEU A 48 2.29 4.95 5.26
CA LEU A 48 1.85 5.37 6.58
C LEU A 48 1.03 4.26 7.25
N PHE A 49 1.59 3.70 8.30
CA PHE A 49 0.90 2.80 9.22
C PHE A 49 0.29 3.60 10.36
N HIS A 50 -1.01 3.46 10.58
CA HIS A 50 -1.70 4.12 11.69
C HIS A 50 -3.00 3.38 12.03
N ARG A 51 -3.49 3.60 13.25
CA ARG A 51 -4.79 3.08 13.66
C ARG A 51 -5.91 3.70 12.82
N MET A 52 -7.00 2.96 12.71
CA MET A 52 -8.19 3.40 12.00
C MET A 52 -8.69 4.73 12.60
N LYS A 53 -8.93 5.71 11.74
CA LYS A 53 -9.53 7.00 12.10
C LYS A 53 -10.89 7.10 11.45
N TRP A 54 -11.84 7.58 12.23
CA TRP A 54 -13.17 7.83 11.75
C TRP A 54 -13.54 9.31 11.96
N GLN A 55 -14.23 9.86 10.98
CA GLN A 55 -14.75 11.21 11.02
C GLN A 55 -16.18 11.20 10.49
N SER A 56 -17.13 11.80 11.20
CA SER A 56 -18.47 12.07 10.72
C SER A 56 -18.57 13.48 10.18
N GLU A 57 -19.22 13.65 9.05
CA GLU A 57 -19.59 14.95 8.49
C GLU A 57 -20.97 15.41 8.97
N GLU A 58 -21.75 14.53 9.60
CA GLU A 58 -23.10 14.76 10.06
C GLU A 58 -23.18 14.82 11.60
N GLN A 59 -24.27 15.43 12.08
CA GLN A 59 -24.60 15.36 13.52
C GLN A 59 -25.07 13.94 13.85
N VAL A 60 -24.34 13.29 14.73
CA VAL A 60 -24.56 11.89 15.10
C VAL A 60 -25.11 11.80 16.51
N GLY A 61 -26.20 11.04 16.68
CA GLY A 61 -26.78 10.75 17.98
C GLY A 61 -25.88 9.83 18.82
N LEU A 62 -25.98 9.94 20.16
CA LEU A 62 -25.12 9.16 21.08
C LEU A 62 -25.20 7.65 20.84
N ARG A 63 -26.36 7.11 20.55
CA ARG A 63 -26.53 5.66 20.28
C ARG A 63 -25.82 5.24 18.98
N GLU A 64 -25.94 6.05 17.96
CA GLU A 64 -25.31 5.82 16.67
C GLU A 64 -23.78 5.91 16.80
N ALA A 65 -23.27 6.93 17.48
CA ALA A 65 -21.84 7.06 17.77
C ALA A 65 -21.29 5.85 18.54
N SER A 66 -22.04 5.32 19.50
CA SER A 66 -21.65 4.13 20.25
C SER A 66 -21.62 2.87 19.37
N GLU A 67 -22.59 2.71 18.47
CA GLU A 67 -22.61 1.57 17.54
C GLU A 67 -21.46 1.66 16.52
N TRP A 68 -21.16 2.84 16.04
CA TRP A 68 -20.00 3.03 15.15
C TRP A 68 -18.68 2.76 15.86
N ALA A 69 -18.51 3.22 17.09
CA ALA A 69 -17.32 2.93 17.89
C ALA A 69 -17.13 1.41 18.08
N ARG A 70 -18.21 0.69 18.40
CA ARG A 70 -18.19 -0.77 18.52
C ARG A 70 -17.83 -1.45 17.20
N HIS A 71 -18.46 -1.05 16.10
CA HIS A 71 -18.24 -1.62 14.78
C HIS A 71 -16.80 -1.40 14.30
N PHE A 72 -16.28 -0.19 14.44
CA PHE A 72 -14.92 0.12 14.01
C PHE A 72 -13.86 -0.52 14.89
N ALA A 73 -14.09 -0.67 16.19
CA ALA A 73 -13.18 -1.41 17.07
C ALA A 73 -13.09 -2.90 16.66
N GLN A 74 -14.21 -3.53 16.37
CA GLN A 74 -14.24 -4.90 15.87
C GLN A 74 -13.55 -5.03 14.51
N LEU A 75 -13.84 -4.10 13.58
CA LEU A 75 -13.22 -4.10 12.26
C LEU A 75 -11.70 -3.92 12.34
N GLU A 76 -11.22 -3.03 13.21
CA GLU A 76 -9.78 -2.82 13.44
C GLU A 76 -9.11 -4.12 13.92
N GLU A 77 -9.69 -4.81 14.92
CA GLU A 77 -9.18 -6.08 15.43
C GLU A 77 -9.11 -7.16 14.34
N GLU A 78 -10.18 -7.30 13.53
CA GLU A 78 -10.22 -8.25 12.41
C GLU A 78 -9.17 -7.92 11.35
N MET A 79 -8.95 -6.63 11.07
CA MET A 79 -7.97 -6.16 10.09
C MET A 79 -6.53 -6.35 10.57
N ASP A 80 -6.25 -6.10 11.83
CA ASP A 80 -4.94 -6.35 12.44
C ASP A 80 -4.61 -7.85 12.40
N ALA A 81 -5.57 -8.71 12.69
CA ALA A 81 -5.42 -10.16 12.55
C ALA A 81 -5.13 -10.60 11.11
N LEU A 82 -5.73 -9.95 10.11
CA LEU A 82 -5.44 -10.21 8.70
C LEU A 82 -4.04 -9.72 8.29
N LEU A 83 -3.61 -8.55 8.73
CA LEU A 83 -2.24 -8.06 8.48
C LEU A 83 -1.20 -9.01 9.07
N THR A 84 -1.44 -9.53 10.28
CA THR A 84 -0.61 -10.58 10.90
C THR A 84 -0.43 -11.78 9.97
N ARG A 85 -1.51 -12.24 9.37
CA ARG A 85 -1.48 -13.40 8.47
C ARG A 85 -0.76 -13.12 7.16
N PHE A 86 -0.88 -11.90 6.61
CA PHE A 86 -0.27 -11.53 5.34
C PHE A 86 1.21 -11.15 5.47
N PHE A 87 1.59 -10.49 6.55
CA PHE A 87 2.97 -10.06 6.80
C PHE A 87 3.80 -11.09 7.58
N GLY A 88 3.15 -12.07 8.22
CA GLY A 88 3.82 -13.18 8.87
C GLY A 88 4.70 -12.76 10.06
N SER A 89 5.95 -13.16 10.06
CA SER A 89 6.88 -12.98 11.20
C SER A 89 7.27 -11.54 11.52
N ALA A 90 6.97 -10.59 10.65
CA ALA A 90 7.26 -9.16 10.88
C ALA A 90 6.15 -8.42 11.63
N ILE A 91 5.17 -9.12 12.19
CA ILE A 91 3.97 -8.51 12.77
C ILE A 91 4.29 -7.58 13.94
N ASP A 92 5.19 -7.95 14.85
CA ASP A 92 5.54 -7.12 16.01
C ASP A 92 6.04 -5.73 15.57
N GLN A 93 6.81 -5.68 14.48
CA GLN A 93 7.30 -4.44 13.89
C GLN A 93 6.16 -3.64 13.28
N VAL A 94 5.25 -4.30 12.57
CA VAL A 94 4.08 -3.65 11.95
C VAL A 94 3.13 -3.10 13.02
N GLU A 95 2.86 -3.85 14.09
CA GLU A 95 2.07 -3.38 15.22
C GLU A 95 2.67 -2.15 15.88
N GLN A 96 3.99 -2.13 16.09
CA GLN A 96 4.68 -0.96 16.61
C GLN A 96 4.46 0.27 15.68
N TRP A 97 4.64 0.11 14.38
CA TRP A 97 4.44 1.20 13.42
C TRP A 97 3.01 1.73 13.42
N ILE A 98 2.01 0.85 13.55
CA ILE A 98 0.60 1.24 13.65
C ILE A 98 0.36 2.05 14.93
N GLN A 99 0.88 1.61 16.08
CA GLN A 99 0.74 2.31 17.37
C GLN A 99 1.36 3.71 17.33
N GLU A 100 2.53 3.83 16.69
CA GLU A 100 3.27 5.08 16.59
C GLU A 100 2.75 6.02 15.50
N SER A 101 1.82 5.58 14.66
CA SER A 101 1.36 6.31 13.45
C SER A 101 2.54 6.71 12.56
N ARG A 102 3.33 5.73 12.13
CA ARG A 102 4.65 5.96 11.55
C ARG A 102 4.64 5.92 10.03
N TYR A 103 5.41 6.83 9.42
CA TYR A 103 5.81 6.75 8.01
C TYR A 103 7.01 5.83 7.88
N ILE A 104 6.91 4.87 6.98
CA ILE A 104 7.94 3.85 6.68
C ILE A 104 8.37 4.02 5.23
N SER A 105 9.67 4.12 5.01
CA SER A 105 10.25 4.19 3.66
C SER A 105 10.36 2.81 3.01
N GLY A 106 10.52 2.77 1.67
CA GLY A 106 10.76 1.54 0.95
C GLY A 106 11.92 0.72 1.51
N PRO A 107 13.10 1.30 1.77
CA PRO A 107 14.23 0.58 2.40
C PRO A 107 13.91 0.02 3.79
N GLU A 108 13.12 0.71 4.63
CA GLU A 108 12.70 0.19 5.93
C GLU A 108 11.76 -1.02 5.78
N LEU A 109 10.86 -1.01 4.81
CA LEU A 109 10.00 -2.16 4.49
C LEU A 109 10.80 -3.38 4.05
N VAL A 110 11.82 -3.16 3.21
CA VAL A 110 12.74 -4.22 2.77
C VAL A 110 13.54 -4.78 3.94
N ALA A 111 14.06 -3.92 4.81
CA ALA A 111 14.80 -4.33 6.00
C ALA A 111 13.93 -5.15 6.97
N ALA A 112 12.62 -4.88 7.03
CA ALA A 112 11.64 -5.67 7.78
C ALA A 112 11.21 -6.96 7.07
N GLY A 113 11.69 -7.24 5.85
CA GLY A 113 11.34 -8.44 5.08
C GLY A 113 9.92 -8.42 4.50
N LEU A 114 9.30 -7.23 4.40
CA LEU A 114 7.91 -7.08 3.94
C LEU A 114 7.77 -6.85 2.44
N ALA A 115 8.83 -6.44 1.78
CA ALA A 115 8.86 -6.17 0.34
C ALA A 115 10.27 -6.37 -0.24
N GLU A 116 10.37 -6.39 -1.56
CA GLU A 116 11.61 -6.38 -2.32
C GLU A 116 11.85 -4.97 -2.90
N LEU A 117 13.13 -4.57 -2.98
CA LEU A 117 13.49 -3.27 -3.56
C LEU A 117 13.55 -3.36 -5.09
N ILE A 118 12.90 -2.43 -5.78
CA ILE A 118 13.07 -2.23 -7.22
C ILE A 118 14.18 -1.20 -7.41
N GLU A 119 15.24 -1.60 -8.11
CA GLU A 119 16.28 -0.67 -8.53
C GLU A 119 15.79 0.25 -9.65
N LEU A 120 16.06 1.56 -9.49
CA LEU A 120 15.74 2.54 -10.51
C LEU A 120 16.97 2.71 -11.42
N THR A 121 16.93 2.09 -12.58
CA THR A 121 17.96 2.24 -13.60
C THR A 121 17.53 3.26 -14.65
N PRO A 122 18.41 4.13 -15.13
CA PRO A 122 18.12 4.99 -16.28
C PRO A 122 17.72 4.12 -17.49
N VAL A 123 16.79 4.62 -18.29
CA VAL A 123 16.47 3.99 -19.58
C VAL A 123 17.67 4.22 -20.50
N GLU A 124 18.37 3.16 -20.87
CA GLU A 124 19.35 3.21 -21.96
C GLU A 124 18.58 3.40 -23.27
N LEU A 125 18.74 4.59 -23.87
CA LEU A 125 18.24 4.84 -25.22
C LEU A 125 19.22 4.16 -26.16
N ASP A 126 18.81 3.07 -26.81
CA ASP A 126 19.55 2.46 -27.89
C ASP A 126 19.89 3.51 -28.92
N GLN A 127 21.17 3.79 -29.12
CA GLN A 127 21.67 4.79 -30.08
C GLN A 127 21.27 4.43 -31.51
N GLU A 128 21.02 3.16 -31.83
CA GLU A 128 20.52 2.72 -33.12
C GLU A 128 19.09 3.20 -33.44
N SER A 129 18.20 3.28 -32.44
CA SER A 129 16.84 3.77 -32.61
C SER A 129 16.77 5.28 -32.83
N ALA A 130 17.80 6.04 -32.45
CA ALA A 130 17.88 7.48 -32.65
C ALA A 130 18.28 7.85 -34.10
N ALA A 131 19.02 7.00 -34.79
CA ALA A 131 19.48 7.24 -36.15
C ALA A 131 18.37 7.00 -37.20
N GLU A 132 17.39 6.16 -36.91
CA GLU A 132 16.25 5.91 -37.80
C GLU A 132 15.09 6.88 -37.63
N ARG A 133 15.04 7.66 -36.56
CA ARG A 133 14.04 8.69 -36.32
C ARG A 133 14.57 10.03 -36.80
N GLY A 134 14.21 10.40 -38.02
CA GLY A 134 14.46 11.75 -38.56
C GLY A 134 13.96 12.86 -37.63
N PRO A 135 14.46 14.12 -37.78
CA PRO A 135 14.14 15.22 -36.88
C PRO A 135 12.64 15.57 -36.97
N GLY A 136 11.84 15.06 -36.03
CA GLY A 136 10.43 15.46 -36.02
C GLY A 136 9.42 14.73 -35.16
N THR A 137 9.80 13.78 -34.29
CA THR A 137 8.76 13.12 -33.51
C THR A 137 9.13 12.97 -32.03
N LEU A 138 9.19 14.09 -31.32
CA LEU A 138 9.08 14.09 -29.85
C LEU A 138 7.62 13.90 -29.48
N LYS A 139 7.23 12.68 -29.08
CA LYS A 139 5.94 12.48 -28.42
C LYS A 139 6.07 13.00 -26.98
N THR A 140 5.49 14.15 -26.72
CA THR A 140 5.33 14.67 -25.35
C THR A 140 4.35 13.77 -24.61
N VAL A 141 4.81 13.08 -23.59
CA VAL A 141 3.93 12.37 -22.65
C VAL A 141 3.50 13.38 -21.59
N HIS A 142 2.23 13.75 -21.61
CA HIS A 142 1.63 14.52 -20.51
C HIS A 142 1.29 13.55 -19.38
N VAL A 143 1.98 13.71 -18.25
CA VAL A 143 1.63 13.07 -17.00
C VAL A 143 0.64 13.98 -16.29
N ALA A 144 -0.60 13.53 -16.11
CA ALA A 144 -1.62 14.19 -15.32
C ALA A 144 -1.51 13.79 -13.87
#